data_a4332d1a15417c05b492cc5d3547c62a
#
_entry.id   a4332d1a15417c05b492cc5d3547c62a
#
_cell.length_a   1.000
_cell.length_b   1.000
_cell.length_c   1.000
_cell.angle_alpha   90.00
_cell.angle_beta   90.00
_cell.angle_gamma   90.00
#
_symmetry.space_group_name_H-M   'P 1'
#
loop_
_entity.id
_entity.type
_entity.pdbx_description
1 polymer ?
#
loop_
_entity_poly.entity_id
_entity_poly.type
_entity_poly.pdbx_seq_one_letter_code
_entity_poly.pdbx_strand_id
1 'polypeptide(L)'
;MNIQESSSPAGLERAVARSEITEVLQCYANLAVENADFAAMARLFTADGKFILLDGTAVPATDIKKIVAGNEAKWIRHHLTTIHIGFTSDSTATADSYYIAFTDLAQPDHWGRWRDTLRREPDGRWMLTSKQPVVEGFRPEGWVATVLFPAMQAQA
;
A
#
# COMPACT_ATOMS: atom_id res chain seq x y z
N MET A 1 -11.49 22.45 -3.67
CA MET A 1 -10.78 21.95 -2.48
C MET A 1 -10.87 23.03 -1.41
N ASN A 2 -11.74 22.86 -0.40
CA ASN A 2 -11.97 23.86 0.63
C ASN A 2 -10.95 23.65 1.76
N ILE A 3 -10.03 24.60 1.93
CA ILE A 3 -8.94 24.56 2.92
C ILE A 3 -9.39 25.05 4.31
N GLN A 4 -10.67 25.35 4.53
CA GLN A 4 -11.17 26.10 5.68
C GLN A 4 -11.89 25.28 6.78
N GLU A 5 -11.77 23.94 6.82
CA GLU A 5 -12.43 23.13 7.86
C GLU A 5 -11.56 22.82 9.10
N SER A 6 -10.42 23.49 9.29
CA SER A 6 -9.40 23.04 10.25
C SER A 6 -9.59 23.45 11.72
N SER A 7 -10.60 24.26 12.05
CA SER A 7 -10.75 24.80 13.43
C SER A 7 -11.99 24.30 14.19
N SER A 8 -12.80 23.40 13.60
CA SER A 8 -13.90 22.75 14.31
C SER A 8 -13.44 21.47 14.98
N PRO A 9 -14.13 20.96 16.05
CA PRO A 9 -13.83 19.63 16.63
C PRO A 9 -13.80 18.53 15.57
N ALA A 10 -14.73 18.51 14.62
CA ALA A 10 -14.75 17.58 13.50
C ALA A 10 -13.54 17.75 12.57
N GLY A 11 -13.03 18.97 12.39
CA GLY A 11 -11.81 19.25 11.64
C GLY A 11 -10.57 18.69 12.30
N LEU A 12 -10.49 18.79 13.63
CA LEU A 12 -9.39 18.21 14.41
C LEU A 12 -9.41 16.66 14.34
N GLU A 13 -10.57 16.04 14.52
CA GLU A 13 -10.71 14.58 14.41
C GLU A 13 -10.27 14.07 13.03
N ARG A 14 -10.65 14.76 11.95
CA ARG A 14 -10.21 14.43 10.60
C ARG A 14 -8.71 14.64 10.40
N ALA A 15 -8.11 15.65 11.03
CA ALA A 15 -6.67 15.88 10.96
C ALA A 15 -5.90 14.74 11.66
N VAL A 16 -6.37 14.30 12.83
CA VAL A 16 -5.82 13.13 13.54
C VAL A 16 -5.97 11.87 12.69
N ALA A 17 -7.17 11.60 12.16
CA ALA A 17 -7.41 10.44 11.31
C ALA A 17 -6.51 10.43 10.06
N ARG A 18 -6.25 11.59 9.44
CA ARG A 18 -5.28 11.69 8.33
C ARG A 18 -3.87 11.29 8.74
N SER A 19 -3.44 11.71 9.92
CA SER A 19 -2.13 11.35 10.47
C SER A 19 -2.04 9.84 10.72
N GLU A 20 -3.05 9.25 11.35
CA GLU A 20 -3.12 7.82 11.63
C GLU A 20 -3.16 6.98 10.35
N ILE A 21 -3.93 7.38 9.35
CA ILE A 21 -3.97 6.72 8.04
C ILE A 21 -2.61 6.82 7.35
N THR A 22 -1.98 8.00 7.37
CA THR A 22 -0.64 8.19 6.78
C THR A 22 0.39 7.26 7.44
N GLU A 23 0.34 7.11 8.77
CA GLU A 23 1.19 6.17 9.52
C GLU A 23 1.00 4.72 9.02
N VAL A 24 -0.23 4.26 8.82
CA VAL A 24 -0.52 2.90 8.28
C VAL A 24 0.14 2.70 6.92
N LEU A 25 0.02 3.68 6.01
CA LEU A 25 0.59 3.60 4.67
C LEU A 25 2.12 3.59 4.70
N GLN A 26 2.73 4.44 5.52
CA GLN A 26 4.19 4.51 5.70
C GLN A 26 4.73 3.26 6.39
N CYS A 27 4.02 2.75 7.39
CA CYS A 27 4.39 1.49 8.05
C CYS A 27 4.39 0.33 7.05
N TYR A 28 3.37 0.24 6.18
CA TYR A 28 3.35 -0.75 5.11
C TYR A 28 4.58 -0.62 4.20
N ALA A 29 4.92 0.59 3.75
CA ALA A 29 6.09 0.83 2.90
C ALA A 29 7.41 0.40 3.57
N ASN A 30 7.55 0.65 4.87
CA ASN A 30 8.71 0.24 5.66
C ASN A 30 8.80 -1.27 5.88
N LEU A 31 7.66 -1.99 5.90
CA LEU A 31 7.62 -3.44 6.03
C LEU A 31 7.78 -4.17 4.69
N ALA A 32 7.44 -3.52 3.57
CA ALA A 32 7.52 -4.07 2.22
C ALA A 32 8.97 -3.97 1.68
N VAL A 33 9.87 -4.69 2.30
CA VAL A 33 11.31 -4.74 2.02
C VAL A 33 11.76 -6.18 1.73
N GLU A 34 13.02 -6.40 1.40
CA GLU A 34 13.59 -7.70 1.02
C GLU A 34 13.40 -8.83 2.06
N ASN A 35 13.42 -8.49 3.33
CA ASN A 35 13.16 -9.42 4.44
C ASN A 35 11.82 -9.09 5.11
N ALA A 36 10.76 -8.96 4.31
CA ALA A 36 9.47 -8.50 4.76
C ALA A 36 8.91 -9.34 5.92
N ASP A 37 8.50 -8.65 6.99
CA ASP A 37 7.65 -9.26 8.03
C ASP A 37 6.20 -9.28 7.53
N PHE A 38 5.86 -10.32 6.76
CA PHE A 38 4.52 -10.49 6.21
C PHE A 38 3.44 -10.60 7.29
N ALA A 39 3.77 -11.11 8.48
CA ALA A 39 2.84 -11.14 9.60
C ALA A 39 2.58 -9.72 10.14
N ALA A 40 3.61 -8.88 10.23
CA ALA A 40 3.44 -7.47 10.58
C ALA A 40 2.64 -6.72 9.51
N MET A 41 2.92 -6.96 8.23
CA MET A 41 2.15 -6.38 7.12
C MET A 41 0.67 -6.76 7.19
N ALA A 42 0.36 -8.05 7.43
CA ALA A 42 -1.02 -8.52 7.55
C ALA A 42 -1.77 -7.86 8.72
N ARG A 43 -1.08 -7.52 9.83
CA ARG A 43 -1.67 -6.81 10.97
C ARG A 43 -2.09 -5.37 10.69
N LEU A 44 -1.66 -4.79 9.57
CA LEU A 44 -2.14 -3.49 9.12
C LEU A 44 -3.52 -3.56 8.45
N PHE A 45 -4.01 -4.77 8.17
CA PHE A 45 -5.29 -5.00 7.54
C PHE A 45 -6.36 -5.42 8.55
N THR A 46 -7.60 -5.11 8.22
CA THR A 46 -8.77 -5.68 8.91
C THR A 46 -8.80 -7.21 8.73
N ALA A 47 -9.55 -7.92 9.58
CA ALA A 47 -9.64 -9.39 9.49
C ALA A 47 -10.15 -9.89 8.13
N ASP A 48 -10.99 -9.10 7.46
CA ASP A 48 -11.53 -9.34 6.12
C ASP A 48 -10.74 -8.62 5.02
N GLY A 49 -9.61 -8.01 5.38
CA GLY A 49 -8.79 -7.19 4.49
C GLY A 49 -8.18 -7.98 3.33
N LYS A 50 -8.05 -7.31 2.19
CA LYS A 50 -7.59 -7.93 0.93
C LYS A 50 -6.44 -7.17 0.30
N PHE A 51 -5.56 -7.92 -0.32
CA PHE A 51 -4.58 -7.39 -1.26
C PHE A 51 -5.06 -7.66 -2.68
N ILE A 52 -5.07 -6.64 -3.53
CA ILE A 52 -5.47 -6.75 -4.93
C ILE A 52 -4.21 -6.87 -5.77
N LEU A 53 -4.07 -7.99 -6.45
CA LEU A 53 -2.93 -8.27 -7.33
C LEU A 53 -2.95 -7.35 -8.55
N LEU A 54 -1.84 -7.34 -9.30
CA LEU A 54 -1.71 -6.51 -10.50
C LEU A 54 -2.70 -6.91 -11.62
N ASP A 55 -3.16 -8.15 -11.63
CA ASP A 55 -4.22 -8.66 -12.54
C ASP A 55 -5.64 -8.37 -12.05
N GLY A 56 -5.80 -7.74 -10.87
CA GLY A 56 -7.08 -7.45 -10.24
C GLY A 56 -7.61 -8.54 -9.32
N THR A 57 -6.94 -9.68 -9.21
CA THR A 57 -7.35 -10.76 -8.30
C THR A 57 -7.23 -10.32 -6.85
N ALA A 58 -8.29 -10.52 -6.05
CA ALA A 58 -8.29 -10.22 -4.63
C ALA A 58 -7.88 -11.46 -3.81
N VAL A 59 -6.85 -11.30 -2.98
CA VAL A 59 -6.39 -12.34 -2.06
C VAL A 59 -6.48 -11.85 -0.61
N PRO A 60 -6.69 -12.75 0.38
CA PRO A 60 -6.62 -12.35 1.78
C PRO A 60 -5.28 -11.70 2.13
N ALA A 61 -5.27 -10.69 2.99
CA ALA A 61 -4.04 -10.01 3.39
C ALA A 61 -3.03 -10.97 4.06
N THR A 62 -3.48 -12.05 4.68
CA THR A 62 -2.63 -13.12 5.23
C THR A 62 -1.84 -13.90 4.18
N ASP A 63 -2.26 -13.81 2.92
CA ASP A 63 -1.64 -14.52 1.80
C ASP A 63 -0.63 -13.66 1.01
N ILE A 64 -0.37 -12.42 1.46
CA ILE A 64 0.58 -11.49 0.81
C ILE A 64 1.94 -12.16 0.54
N LYS A 65 2.43 -12.98 1.46
CA LYS A 65 3.68 -13.72 1.27
C LYS A 65 3.71 -14.52 -0.03
N LYS A 66 2.59 -15.11 -0.42
CA LYS A 66 2.51 -15.98 -1.61
C LYS A 66 2.75 -15.22 -2.91
N ILE A 67 2.56 -13.88 -2.92
CA ILE A 67 2.68 -13.04 -4.11
C ILE A 67 4.13 -12.92 -4.59
N VAL A 68 5.08 -12.84 -3.65
CA VAL A 68 6.49 -12.62 -3.95
C VAL A 68 7.38 -13.81 -3.59
N ALA A 69 6.82 -14.88 -3.01
CA ALA A 69 7.59 -16.02 -2.51
C ALA A 69 8.50 -16.63 -3.58
N GLY A 70 9.80 -16.64 -3.33
CA GLY A 70 10.82 -17.13 -4.26
C GLY A 70 11.22 -16.15 -5.37
N ASN A 71 10.61 -14.96 -5.39
CA ASN A 71 10.86 -13.91 -6.38
C ASN A 71 11.18 -12.56 -5.69
N GLU A 72 11.65 -12.60 -4.46
CA GLU A 72 11.98 -11.41 -3.69
C GLU A 72 13.18 -10.66 -4.33
N ALA A 73 13.10 -9.33 -4.34
CA ALA A 73 14.26 -8.52 -4.66
C ALA A 73 15.33 -8.68 -3.56
N LYS A 74 16.60 -8.64 -3.91
CA LYS A 74 17.70 -8.67 -2.92
C LYS A 74 17.70 -7.44 -2.03
N TRP A 75 17.17 -6.36 -2.54
CA TRP A 75 17.02 -5.08 -1.88
C TRP A 75 15.90 -4.30 -2.54
N ILE A 76 14.98 -3.75 -1.78
CA ILE A 76 13.89 -2.92 -2.28
C ILE A 76 13.53 -1.82 -1.28
N ARG A 77 13.25 -0.60 -1.78
CA ARG A 77 12.75 0.54 -1.00
C ARG A 77 11.61 1.22 -1.75
N HIS A 78 10.47 1.30 -1.08
CA HIS A 78 9.32 2.06 -1.56
C HIS A 78 9.30 3.45 -0.92
N HIS A 79 9.25 4.47 -1.75
CA HIS A 79 9.12 5.85 -1.32
C HIS A 79 7.73 6.37 -1.68
N LEU A 80 6.88 6.64 -0.67
CA LEU A 80 5.63 7.33 -0.88
C LEU A 80 5.92 8.83 -1.04
N THR A 81 5.39 9.43 -2.11
CA THR A 81 5.66 10.84 -2.42
C THR A 81 4.45 11.74 -2.13
N THR A 82 3.31 11.45 -2.75
CA THR A 82 2.08 12.25 -2.59
C THR A 82 0.98 11.33 -2.07
N ILE A 83 0.31 11.73 -1.00
CA ILE A 83 -0.77 10.98 -0.39
C ILE A 83 -2.03 11.85 -0.39
N HIS A 84 -3.09 11.39 -1.03
CA HIS A 84 -4.41 11.99 -0.97
C HIS A 84 -5.36 11.08 -0.20
N ILE A 85 -5.96 11.59 0.87
CA ILE A 85 -6.91 10.85 1.71
C ILE A 85 -8.28 11.49 1.58
N GLY A 86 -9.27 10.70 1.15
CA GLY A 86 -10.68 11.07 1.05
C GLY A 86 -11.51 10.30 2.08
N PHE A 87 -12.27 10.98 2.94
CA PHE A 87 -13.21 10.33 3.86
C PHE A 87 -14.53 10.09 3.14
N THR A 88 -15.00 8.85 3.15
CA THR A 88 -16.31 8.45 2.62
C THR A 88 -17.38 8.40 3.70
N SER A 89 -16.95 8.29 4.98
CA SER A 89 -17.77 8.43 6.19
C SER A 89 -16.88 8.82 7.38
N ASP A 90 -17.43 8.86 8.59
CA ASP A 90 -16.63 9.08 9.81
C ASP A 90 -15.70 7.90 10.16
N SER A 91 -15.95 6.72 9.56
CA SER A 91 -15.20 5.49 9.84
C SER A 91 -14.60 4.84 8.60
N THR A 92 -14.74 5.42 7.43
CA THR A 92 -14.19 4.88 6.18
C THR A 92 -13.48 5.95 5.34
N ALA A 93 -12.37 5.56 4.72
CA ALA A 93 -11.55 6.44 3.90
C ALA A 93 -10.98 5.70 2.70
N THR A 94 -10.64 6.47 1.66
CA THR A 94 -9.77 6.04 0.57
C THR A 94 -8.44 6.77 0.69
N ALA A 95 -7.37 6.13 0.25
CA ALA A 95 -6.06 6.75 0.12
C ALA A 95 -5.46 6.42 -1.25
N ASP A 96 -5.14 7.45 -2.01
CA ASP A 96 -4.35 7.35 -3.23
C ASP A 96 -2.97 7.92 -2.97
N SER A 97 -1.93 7.12 -3.15
CA SER A 97 -0.56 7.58 -2.99
C SER A 97 0.29 7.23 -4.21
N TYR A 98 1.14 8.16 -4.64
CA TYR A 98 2.19 7.86 -5.59
C TYR A 98 3.36 7.21 -4.87
N TYR A 99 3.98 6.22 -5.51
CA TYR A 99 5.20 5.62 -5.02
C TYR A 99 6.28 5.52 -6.10
N ILE A 100 7.53 5.49 -5.65
CA ILE A 100 8.69 5.16 -6.46
C ILE A 100 9.43 4.06 -5.70
N ALA A 101 9.76 2.98 -6.38
CA ALA A 101 10.55 1.89 -5.83
C ALA A 101 11.97 1.87 -6.42
N PHE A 102 12.94 1.60 -5.57
CA PHE A 102 14.33 1.35 -5.92
C PHE A 102 14.67 -0.09 -5.55
N THR A 103 15.42 -0.78 -6.41
CA THR A 103 15.88 -2.15 -6.16
C THR A 103 17.36 -2.31 -6.41
N ASP A 104 17.88 -3.50 -6.18
CA ASP A 104 19.24 -3.88 -6.55
C ASP A 104 19.46 -3.94 -8.07
N LEU A 105 18.39 -4.04 -8.86
CA LEU A 105 18.46 -4.13 -10.32
C LEU A 105 18.34 -2.77 -11.02
N ALA A 106 17.53 -1.85 -10.48
CA ALA A 106 17.35 -0.52 -11.08
C ALA A 106 16.97 0.55 -10.04
N GLN A 107 17.33 1.81 -10.30
CA GLN A 107 17.12 2.96 -9.43
C GLN A 107 16.76 4.22 -10.24
N PRO A 108 15.46 4.58 -10.40
CA PRO A 108 14.26 3.85 -9.95
C PRO A 108 14.05 2.55 -10.73
N ASP A 109 13.38 1.59 -10.11
CA ASP A 109 12.98 0.33 -10.73
C ASP A 109 11.60 0.45 -11.36
N HIS A 110 10.61 0.78 -10.53
CA HIS A 110 9.23 0.95 -10.95
C HIS A 110 8.54 2.03 -10.13
N TRP A 111 7.43 2.54 -10.65
CA TRP A 111 6.63 3.59 -10.02
C TRP A 111 5.16 3.45 -10.38
N GLY A 112 4.31 4.11 -9.61
CA GLY A 112 2.88 4.09 -9.85
C GLY A 112 2.11 4.58 -8.65
N ARG A 113 0.97 3.94 -8.40
CA ARG A 113 0.04 4.29 -7.33
C ARG A 113 -0.25 3.10 -6.43
N TRP A 114 -0.49 3.40 -5.16
CA TRP A 114 -1.22 2.53 -4.26
C TRP A 114 -2.62 3.12 -4.08
N ARG A 115 -3.63 2.30 -4.37
CA ARG A 115 -5.04 2.60 -4.15
C ARG A 115 -5.51 1.78 -2.99
N ASP A 116 -5.77 2.45 -1.88
CA ASP A 116 -6.06 1.82 -0.60
C ASP A 116 -7.44 2.23 -0.11
N THR A 117 -8.13 1.33 0.55
CA THR A 117 -9.33 1.64 1.33
C THR A 117 -9.07 1.29 2.78
N LEU A 118 -9.59 2.12 3.69
CA LEU A 118 -9.37 1.93 5.12
C LEU A 118 -10.69 2.06 5.88
N ARG A 119 -10.75 1.39 7.02
CA ARG A 119 -11.84 1.46 7.97
C ARG A 119 -11.27 1.69 9.36
N ARG A 120 -11.99 2.51 10.14
CA ARG A 120 -11.73 2.68 11.56
C ARG A 120 -12.43 1.56 12.30
N GLU A 121 -11.66 0.72 12.99
CA GLU A 121 -12.15 -0.40 13.77
C GLU A 121 -12.75 0.06 15.12
N PRO A 122 -13.52 -0.78 15.82
CA PRO A 122 -14.13 -0.41 17.11
C PRO A 122 -13.15 0.01 18.19
N ASP A 123 -11.89 -0.42 18.11
CA ASP A 123 -10.82 -0.01 19.02
C ASP A 123 -10.21 1.35 18.67
N GLY A 124 -10.71 2.00 17.62
CA GLY A 124 -10.31 3.33 17.15
C GLY A 124 -9.20 3.33 16.11
N ARG A 125 -8.53 2.20 15.84
CA ARG A 125 -7.43 2.13 14.86
C ARG A 125 -7.95 2.16 13.43
N TRP A 126 -7.27 2.90 12.56
CA TRP A 126 -7.46 2.81 11.12
C TRP A 126 -6.70 1.62 10.56
N MET A 127 -7.37 0.79 9.76
CA MET A 127 -6.81 -0.42 9.17
C MET A 127 -7.19 -0.54 7.70
N LEU A 128 -6.33 -1.13 6.90
CA LEU A 128 -6.56 -1.39 5.48
C LEU A 128 -7.66 -2.43 5.29
N THR A 129 -8.70 -2.09 4.55
CA THR A 129 -9.70 -3.06 4.06
C THR A 129 -9.32 -3.59 2.69
N SER A 130 -8.60 -2.77 1.88
CA SER A 130 -7.94 -3.26 0.67
C SER A 130 -6.69 -2.44 0.37
N LYS A 131 -5.75 -3.07 -0.31
CA LYS A 131 -4.58 -2.43 -0.90
C LYS A 131 -4.38 -2.92 -2.32
N GLN A 132 -4.26 -1.98 -3.25
CA GLN A 132 -4.05 -2.25 -4.67
C GLN A 132 -2.83 -1.47 -5.20
N PRO A 133 -1.70 -2.11 -5.41
CA PRO A 133 -0.62 -1.54 -6.20
C PRO A 133 -1.03 -1.44 -7.68
N VAL A 134 -0.71 -0.31 -8.30
CA VAL A 134 -0.86 -0.07 -9.74
C VAL A 134 0.49 0.36 -10.26
N VAL A 135 1.11 -0.45 -11.10
CA VAL A 135 2.39 -0.11 -11.75
C VAL A 135 2.06 0.74 -12.98
N GLU A 136 2.51 1.99 -13.00
CA GLU A 136 2.32 2.93 -14.11
C GLU A 136 3.55 3.01 -15.03
N GLY A 137 4.72 2.61 -14.50
CA GLY A 137 5.94 2.53 -15.29
C GLY A 137 7.04 1.75 -14.56
N PHE A 138 8.00 1.26 -15.34
CA PHE A 138 9.11 0.47 -14.84
C PHE A 138 10.31 0.55 -15.79
N ARG A 139 11.48 0.18 -15.30
CA ARG A 139 12.68 0.00 -16.12
C ARG A 139 12.70 -1.41 -16.72
N PRO A 140 13.04 -1.57 -18.02
CA PRO A 140 13.11 -2.89 -18.65
C PRO A 140 14.09 -3.85 -17.98
N GLU A 141 15.16 -3.33 -17.38
CA GLU A 141 16.17 -4.08 -16.63
C GLU A 141 15.80 -4.26 -15.14
N GLY A 142 14.71 -3.66 -14.68
CA GLY A 142 14.29 -3.66 -13.29
C GLY A 142 13.67 -4.99 -12.83
N TRP A 143 13.52 -5.13 -11.51
CA TRP A 143 12.97 -6.30 -10.85
C TRP A 143 11.51 -6.60 -11.29
N VAL A 144 10.67 -5.57 -11.41
CA VAL A 144 9.27 -5.76 -11.86
C VAL A 144 9.23 -6.39 -13.24
N ALA A 145 10.04 -5.88 -14.18
CA ALA A 145 10.04 -6.35 -15.57
C ALA A 145 10.67 -7.73 -15.73
N THR A 146 11.76 -8.01 -14.98
CA THR A 146 12.60 -9.20 -15.22
C THR A 146 12.28 -10.35 -14.26
N VAL A 147 11.63 -10.08 -13.14
CA VAL A 147 11.33 -11.08 -12.10
C VAL A 147 9.84 -11.19 -11.84
N LEU A 148 9.17 -10.08 -11.44
CA LEU A 148 7.79 -10.14 -10.98
C LEU A 148 6.80 -10.47 -12.12
N PHE A 149 6.84 -9.76 -13.23
CA PHE A 149 5.92 -10.00 -14.35
C PHE A 149 6.10 -11.39 -14.98
N PRO A 150 7.32 -11.89 -15.25
CA PRO A 150 7.50 -13.26 -15.73
C PRO A 150 7.00 -14.32 -14.74
N ALA A 151 7.21 -14.13 -13.43
CA ALA A 151 6.73 -15.05 -12.41
C ALA A 151 5.19 -15.11 -12.35
N MET A 152 4.50 -13.98 -12.53
CA MET A 152 3.03 -13.93 -12.59
C MET A 152 2.48 -14.65 -13.84
N GLN A 153 3.13 -14.49 -15.00
CA GLN A 153 2.74 -15.17 -16.24
C GLN A 153 2.93 -16.69 -16.16
N ALA A 154 3.92 -17.16 -15.41
CA ALA A 154 4.18 -18.59 -15.24
C ALA A 154 3.18 -19.29 -14.30
N GLN A 155 2.40 -18.53 -13.53
CA GLN A 155 1.39 -19.04 -12.58
C GLN A 155 -0.04 -18.95 -13.12
N ALA A 156 -0.25 -18.30 -14.27
CA ALA A 156 -1.53 -18.15 -14.94
C ALA A 156 -1.81 -19.31 -15.92
#